data_a0b18568a67e8edde87fd4c826061163
#
_entry.id   a0b18568a67e8edde87fd4c826061163
#
_cell.length_a   1.000
_cell.length_b   1.000
_cell.length_c   1.000
_cell.angle_alpha   90.00
_cell.angle_beta   90.00
_cell.angle_gamma   90.00
#
_symmetry.space_group_name_H-M   'P 1'
#
loop_
_entity.id
_entity.type
_entity.pdbx_description
1 polymer ?
#
loop_
_entity_poly.entity_id
_entity_poly.type
_entity_poly.pdbx_seq_one_letter_code
_entity_poly.pdbx_strand_id
1 'polypeptide(L)'
;MKKNNAEKKLIEGAGVRKGIDYLNGLKDDREIWLHGERVKDVTEHDGLKRSAETLAGFMDKQTDPEYQDKVTFELNEKRIATSFLVAKSKDDVIKRGEAFYESVSYTHLTLPTKA
;
A
#
# COMPACT_ATOMS: atom_id res chain seq x y z
N MET A 1 19.00 -23.05 0.18
CA MET A 1 19.30 -22.21 -1.00
C MET A 1 19.73 -20.81 -0.54
N LYS A 2 20.89 -20.38 -0.90
CA LYS A 2 21.34 -19.02 -0.54
C LYS A 2 20.61 -18.01 -1.43
N LYS A 3 19.99 -17.02 -0.81
CA LYS A 3 19.39 -15.90 -1.53
C LYS A 3 20.47 -15.01 -2.10
N ASN A 4 20.23 -14.44 -3.27
CA ASN A 4 21.17 -13.46 -3.80
C ASN A 4 21.11 -12.16 -2.95
N ASN A 5 22.16 -11.36 -3.00
CA ASN A 5 22.28 -10.15 -2.18
C ASN A 5 21.19 -9.11 -2.50
N ALA A 6 20.71 -9.05 -3.74
CA ALA A 6 19.66 -8.11 -4.13
C ALA A 6 18.32 -8.49 -3.51
N GLU A 7 17.99 -9.79 -3.52
CA GLU A 7 16.77 -10.29 -2.89
C GLU A 7 16.78 -10.08 -1.37
N LYS A 8 17.92 -10.38 -0.74
CA LYS A 8 18.11 -10.13 0.69
C LYS A 8 17.96 -8.65 1.04
N LYS A 9 18.52 -7.76 0.24
CA LYS A 9 18.44 -6.31 0.45
C LYS A 9 17.00 -5.79 0.30
N LEU A 10 16.27 -6.32 -0.67
CA LEU A 10 14.85 -6.02 -0.85
C LEU A 10 14.03 -6.40 0.38
N ILE A 11 14.34 -7.54 0.98
CA ILE A 11 13.61 -8.07 2.13
C ILE A 11 13.91 -7.29 3.40
N GLU A 12 15.12 -6.80 3.58
CA GLU A 12 15.49 -6.00 4.76
C GLU A 12 14.67 -4.72 4.88
N GLY A 13 14.36 -4.08 3.75
CA GLY A 13 13.53 -2.89 3.72
C GLY A 13 12.04 -3.14 3.48
N ALA A 14 11.68 -4.40 3.17
CA ALA A 14 10.32 -4.75 2.80
C ALA A 14 9.48 -5.10 4.03
N GLY A 15 8.20 -4.95 3.88
CA GLY A 15 7.24 -5.31 4.90
C GLY A 15 6.00 -4.45 4.81
N VAL A 16 4.96 -4.91 5.48
CA VAL A 16 3.73 -4.14 5.61
C VAL A 16 3.90 -3.10 6.72
N ARG A 17 3.24 -1.97 6.55
CA ARG A 17 3.25 -0.88 7.52
C ARG A 17 1.83 -0.36 7.73
N LYS A 18 1.63 0.33 8.83
CA LYS A 18 0.34 0.94 9.13
C LYS A 18 0.13 2.22 8.34
N GLY A 19 -1.13 2.61 8.20
CA GLY A 19 -1.49 3.84 7.51
C GLY A 19 -0.86 5.09 8.12
N ILE A 20 -0.73 5.14 9.45
CA ILE A 20 -0.08 6.27 10.12
C ILE A 20 1.40 6.40 9.73
N ASP A 21 2.09 5.28 9.54
CA ASP A 21 3.48 5.30 9.10
C ASP A 21 3.59 5.83 7.66
N TYR A 22 2.64 5.45 6.81
CA TYR A 22 2.55 5.97 5.45
C TYR A 22 2.33 7.48 5.45
N LEU A 23 1.37 7.98 6.23
CA LEU A 23 1.05 9.41 6.30
C LEU A 23 2.25 10.22 6.83
N ASN A 24 2.92 9.72 7.86
CA ASN A 24 4.11 10.38 8.40
C ASN A 24 5.26 10.40 7.39
N GLY A 25 5.39 9.36 6.57
CA GLY A 25 6.38 9.29 5.51
C GLY A 25 6.16 10.30 4.37
N LEU A 26 4.97 10.85 4.24
CA LEU A 26 4.68 11.90 3.26
C LEU A 26 5.17 13.29 3.68
N LYS A 27 5.52 13.46 4.94
CA LYS A 27 6.01 14.73 5.51
C LYS A 27 7.52 14.81 5.37
N ASP A 28 7.97 15.06 4.15
CA ASP A 28 9.40 15.14 3.81
C ASP A 28 9.67 16.36 2.91
N ASP A 29 10.87 16.43 2.34
CA ASP A 29 11.33 17.57 1.53
C ASP A 29 10.83 17.54 0.08
N ARG A 30 9.93 16.61 -0.26
CA ARG A 30 9.44 16.53 -1.64
C ARG A 30 8.72 17.81 -2.04
N GLU A 31 8.90 18.18 -3.30
CA GLU A 31 8.25 19.34 -3.88
C GLU A 31 7.06 18.90 -4.72
N ILE A 32 5.85 19.28 -4.30
CA ILE A 32 4.60 18.92 -4.97
C ILE A 32 3.86 20.18 -5.35
N TRP A 33 3.43 20.24 -6.59
CA TRP A 33 2.65 21.33 -7.14
C TRP A 33 1.29 20.83 -7.63
N LEU A 34 0.24 21.55 -7.25
CA LEU A 34 -1.12 21.26 -7.68
C LEU A 34 -1.81 22.57 -8.07
N HIS A 35 -2.33 22.62 -9.28
CA HIS A 35 -3.01 23.81 -9.82
C HIS A 35 -2.16 25.09 -9.70
N GLY A 36 -0.86 24.99 -9.93
CA GLY A 36 0.05 26.13 -9.90
C GLY A 36 0.48 26.57 -8.51
N GLU A 37 0.05 25.88 -7.47
CA GLU A 37 0.42 26.18 -6.09
C GLU A 37 1.25 25.06 -5.47
N ARG A 38 2.24 25.42 -4.68
CA ARG A 38 3.05 24.44 -3.95
C ARG A 38 2.26 23.88 -2.79
N VAL A 39 2.18 22.54 -2.72
CA VAL A 39 1.57 21.81 -1.62
C VAL A 39 2.62 21.56 -0.55
N LYS A 40 2.48 22.18 0.60
CA LYS A 40 3.43 22.04 1.72
C LYS A 40 3.30 20.69 2.40
N ASP A 41 2.07 20.22 2.63
CA ASP A 41 1.78 18.97 3.29
C ASP A 41 0.56 18.31 2.63
N VAL A 42 0.79 17.19 1.95
CA VAL A 42 -0.29 16.48 1.24
C VAL A 42 -1.33 15.90 2.18
N THR A 43 -0.96 15.66 3.44
CA THR A 43 -1.88 15.11 4.45
C THR A 43 -2.87 16.16 4.98
N GLU A 44 -2.58 17.42 4.76
CA GLU A 44 -3.39 18.56 5.21
C GLU A 44 -4.09 19.28 4.07
N HIS A 45 -3.60 19.11 2.84
CA HIS A 45 -4.11 19.83 1.67
C HIS A 45 -5.50 19.33 1.28
N ASP A 46 -6.45 20.25 1.12
CA ASP A 46 -7.85 19.91 0.83
C ASP A 46 -8.03 19.06 -0.43
N GLY A 47 -7.21 19.27 -1.45
CA GLY A 47 -7.29 18.53 -2.70
C GLY A 47 -6.64 17.14 -2.66
N LEU A 48 -5.80 16.84 -1.68
CA LEU A 48 -4.99 15.63 -1.64
C LEU A 48 -5.16 14.79 -0.36
N LYS A 49 -5.61 15.38 0.73
CA LYS A 49 -5.68 14.69 2.03
C LYS A 49 -6.53 13.42 2.00
N ARG A 50 -7.64 13.43 1.28
CA ARG A 50 -8.53 12.26 1.21
C ARG A 50 -7.91 11.10 0.45
N SER A 51 -7.18 11.40 -0.64
CA SER A 51 -6.44 10.37 -1.35
C SER A 51 -5.34 9.76 -0.48
N ALA A 52 -4.65 10.61 0.30
CA ALA A 52 -3.65 10.14 1.24
C ALA A 52 -4.27 9.23 2.31
N GLU A 53 -5.42 9.61 2.86
CA GLU A 53 -6.17 8.81 3.84
C GLU A 53 -6.64 7.47 3.25
N THR A 54 -7.09 7.46 2.00
CA THR A 54 -7.49 6.22 1.31
C THR A 54 -6.31 5.27 1.16
N LEU A 55 -5.16 5.77 0.74
CA LEU A 55 -3.95 4.96 0.63
C LEU A 55 -3.47 4.47 2.00
N ALA A 56 -3.58 5.31 3.03
CA ALA A 56 -3.30 4.89 4.40
C ALA A 56 -4.22 3.74 4.84
N GLY A 57 -5.48 3.77 4.42
CA GLY A 57 -6.43 2.69 4.68
C GLY A 57 -6.03 1.37 4.02
N PHE A 58 -5.45 1.41 2.82
CA PHE A 58 -4.88 0.21 2.20
C PHE A 58 -3.72 -0.36 3.00
N MET A 59 -2.87 0.50 3.56
CA MET A 59 -1.78 0.06 4.42
C MET A 59 -2.32 -0.60 5.69
N ASP A 60 -3.37 -0.04 6.29
CA ASP A 60 -4.01 -0.61 7.48
C ASP A 60 -4.60 -2.00 7.20
N LYS A 61 -5.18 -2.23 6.02
CA LYS A 61 -5.66 -3.55 5.63
C LYS A 61 -4.55 -4.59 5.62
N GLN A 62 -3.35 -4.21 5.23
CA GLN A 62 -2.21 -5.13 5.18
C GLN A 62 -1.75 -5.59 6.57
N THR A 63 -2.10 -4.86 7.62
CA THR A 63 -1.77 -5.21 9.00
C THR A 63 -2.96 -5.68 9.81
N ASP A 64 -4.17 -5.59 9.26
CA ASP A 64 -5.40 -6.04 9.91
C ASP A 64 -5.52 -7.57 9.77
N PRO A 65 -5.65 -8.32 10.87
CA PRO A 65 -5.79 -9.78 10.82
C PRO A 65 -6.93 -10.28 9.94
N GLU A 66 -8.01 -9.51 9.79
CA GLU A 66 -9.16 -9.87 8.96
C GLU A 66 -8.81 -9.88 7.46
N TYR A 67 -7.95 -8.97 7.02
CA TYR A 67 -7.65 -8.78 5.60
C TYR A 67 -6.24 -9.20 5.21
N GLN A 68 -5.35 -9.38 6.16
CA GLN A 68 -3.93 -9.59 5.92
C GLN A 68 -3.65 -10.73 4.94
N ASP A 69 -4.32 -11.87 5.11
CA ASP A 69 -4.10 -13.03 4.25
C ASP A 69 -4.59 -12.81 2.81
N LYS A 70 -5.54 -11.89 2.62
CA LYS A 70 -6.09 -11.58 1.29
C LYS A 70 -5.22 -10.63 0.48
N VAL A 71 -4.53 -9.73 1.14
CA VAL A 71 -3.80 -8.63 0.48
C VAL A 71 -2.29 -8.68 0.67
N THR A 72 -1.79 -9.67 1.40
CA THR A 72 -0.35 -9.88 1.60
C THR A 72 0.04 -11.32 1.35
N PHE A 73 1.34 -11.54 1.13
CA PHE A 73 1.93 -12.87 1.08
C PHE A 73 3.17 -12.90 1.97
N GLU A 74 3.59 -14.09 2.33
CA GLU A 74 4.77 -14.28 3.16
C GLU A 74 6.00 -14.59 2.31
N LEU A 75 7.06 -13.84 2.53
CA LEU A 75 8.36 -14.08 1.90
C LEU A 75 9.44 -13.89 2.97
N ASN A 76 10.18 -14.99 3.24
CA ASN A 76 11.29 -14.96 4.20
C ASN A 76 10.87 -14.42 5.58
N GLU A 77 9.77 -14.95 6.10
CA GLU A 77 9.21 -14.62 7.41
C GLU A 77 8.69 -13.17 7.52
N LYS A 78 8.55 -12.48 6.38
CA LYS A 78 7.97 -11.14 6.33
C LYS A 78 6.70 -11.12 5.51
N ARG A 79 5.74 -10.31 5.92
CA ARG A 79 4.54 -10.02 5.14
C ARG A 79 4.84 -8.92 4.14
N ILE A 80 4.45 -9.14 2.90
CA ILE A 80 4.68 -8.22 1.79
C ILE A 80 3.37 -8.06 1.04
N ALA A 81 3.07 -6.82 0.61
CA ALA A 81 1.86 -6.56 -0.18
C ALA A 81 1.83 -7.41 -1.45
N THR A 82 0.68 -8.02 -1.73
CA THR A 82 0.50 -8.91 -2.88
C THR A 82 0.78 -8.22 -4.22
N SER A 83 0.66 -6.90 -4.29
CA SER A 83 1.03 -6.14 -5.49
C SER A 83 2.50 -6.31 -5.91
N PHE A 84 3.36 -6.71 -4.98
CA PHE A 84 4.77 -6.99 -5.26
C PHE A 84 5.06 -8.47 -5.53
N LEU A 85 4.03 -9.31 -5.55
CA LEU A 85 4.20 -10.73 -5.83
C LEU A 85 4.60 -10.95 -7.28
N VAL A 86 5.76 -11.57 -7.49
CA VAL A 86 6.17 -12.04 -8.81
C VAL A 86 5.44 -13.36 -9.08
N ALA A 87 4.48 -13.33 -9.98
CA ALA A 87 3.67 -14.51 -10.29
C ALA A 87 4.49 -15.55 -11.03
N LYS A 88 4.64 -16.73 -10.43
CA LYS A 88 5.38 -17.88 -11.01
C LYS A 88 4.46 -19.06 -11.30
N SER A 89 3.19 -18.97 -10.93
CA SER A 89 2.20 -20.03 -11.10
C SER A 89 0.84 -19.43 -11.38
N LYS A 90 -0.10 -20.28 -11.81
CA LYS A 90 -1.50 -19.90 -11.98
C LYS A 90 -2.10 -19.44 -10.64
N ASP A 91 -1.77 -20.11 -9.56
CA ASP A 91 -2.27 -19.76 -8.23
C ASP A 91 -1.78 -18.37 -7.80
N ASP A 92 -0.56 -17.99 -8.14
CA ASP A 92 -0.04 -16.65 -7.88
C ASP A 92 -0.82 -15.58 -8.63
N VAL A 93 -1.21 -15.83 -9.87
CA VAL A 93 -2.03 -14.91 -10.67
C VAL A 93 -3.41 -14.75 -10.04
N ILE A 94 -4.02 -15.84 -9.60
CA ILE A 94 -5.31 -15.83 -8.91
C ILE A 94 -5.22 -15.02 -7.61
N LYS A 95 -4.18 -15.25 -6.83
CA LYS A 95 -3.94 -14.54 -5.58
C LYS A 95 -3.81 -13.03 -5.78
N ARG A 96 -3.12 -12.60 -6.81
CA ARG A 96 -3.02 -11.18 -7.16
C ARG A 96 -4.37 -10.59 -7.53
N GLY A 97 -5.15 -11.31 -8.33
CA GLY A 97 -6.49 -10.90 -8.73
C GLY A 97 -7.42 -10.73 -7.54
N GLU A 98 -7.39 -11.66 -6.60
CA GLU A 98 -8.20 -11.58 -5.37
C GLU A 98 -7.80 -10.38 -4.51
N ALA A 99 -6.51 -10.10 -4.39
CA ALA A 99 -6.02 -8.94 -3.65
C ALA A 99 -6.47 -7.62 -4.29
N PHE A 100 -6.43 -7.54 -5.61
CA PHE A 100 -6.94 -6.37 -6.34
C PHE A 100 -8.42 -6.18 -6.15
N TYR A 101 -9.19 -7.26 -6.22
CA TYR A 101 -10.64 -7.21 -5.98
C TYR A 101 -10.95 -6.66 -4.60
N GLU A 102 -10.26 -7.13 -3.58
CA GLU A 102 -10.43 -6.66 -2.21
C GLU A 102 -10.09 -5.17 -2.09
N SER A 103 -9.03 -4.73 -2.75
CA SER A 103 -8.61 -3.33 -2.74
C SER A 103 -9.62 -2.42 -3.45
N VAL A 104 -10.16 -2.86 -4.58
CA VAL A 104 -11.20 -2.12 -5.32
C VAL A 104 -12.48 -2.00 -4.48
N SER A 105 -12.90 -3.07 -3.83
CA SER A 105 -14.07 -3.06 -2.94
C SER A 105 -13.89 -2.06 -1.81
N TYR A 106 -12.71 -2.00 -1.20
CA TYR A 106 -12.40 -1.01 -0.17
C TYR A 106 -12.48 0.42 -0.72
N THR A 107 -11.92 0.67 -1.90
CA THR A 107 -11.95 1.98 -2.54
C THR A 107 -13.38 2.45 -2.80
N HIS A 108 -14.24 1.58 -3.28
CA HIS A 108 -15.65 1.90 -3.50
C HIS A 108 -16.39 2.25 -2.20
N LEU A 109 -16.07 1.57 -1.11
CA LEU A 109 -16.69 1.82 0.18
C LEU A 109 -16.21 3.12 0.83
N THR A 110 -14.99 3.55 0.55
CA THR A 110 -14.38 4.72 1.20
C THR A 110 -14.45 6.00 0.40
N LEU A 111 -14.73 5.92 -0.90
CA LEU A 111 -14.93 7.10 -1.72
C LEU A 111 -16.19 7.83 -1.27
N PRO A 112 -16.13 9.17 -1.10
CA PRO A 112 -17.31 9.93 -0.74
C PRO A 112 -18.36 9.80 -1.84
N THR A 113 -19.52 9.26 -1.48
CA THR A 113 -20.67 9.29 -2.36
C THR A 113 -21.18 10.72 -2.44
N LYS A 114 -21.22 11.28 -3.63
CA LYS A 114 -21.90 12.55 -3.81
C LYS A 114 -23.39 12.35 -3.56
N ALA A 115 -23.87 13.05 -2.59
CA ALA A 115 -25.30 13.13 -2.39
C ALA A 115 -25.95 13.79 -3.59
#